data_6135d505cd8bb09d6a4e7726828396b7
#
_entry.id   6135d505cd8bb09d6a4e7726828396b7
#
_cell.length_a   1.000
_cell.length_b   1.000
_cell.length_c   1.000
_cell.angle_alpha   90.00
_cell.angle_beta   90.00
_cell.angle_gamma   90.00
#
_symmetry.space_group_name_H-M   'P 1'
#
loop_
_entity.id
_entity.type
_entity.pdbx_description
1 polymer ?
#
loop_
_entity_poly.entity_id
_entity_poly.type
_entity_poly.pdbx_seq_one_letter_code
_entity_poly.pdbx_strand_id
1 'polypeptide(L)'
;MSERTAPLRIGIVAGEASGDNLAAGLIKAIRERLPDAQFEGVAGPRMQEVGCSELFPMKELAVMGLVEVIRHLPRLLSIRRQLRRHFLENPPDVFVGVDAPDFNIGLEHSLRQAGIHTLHYVSPSVWAWRSKRVHKIARSVDCMLTLFPFEERFYAEQNVPARCVGHPMADLIADDVDRAQARRHIELEHNGPVVALLPGSRVGEIRRMARDFLEAAAWCYKRRDDIHFVVPLANYECRLAFDEVLATIDTKLPLSLLNGKGLEAMASANAVMLASGTASLECMLLKRPMVVAYRLSPATYRIARLMVKTQYFSLPNLLANRPLVKELIQDEVTPAAIGREVLAMLEDPQRTAALAEIFGDIHRDLRRDANRAAADAVLELAGPAG
;
A
#
# COMPACT_ATOMS: atom_id res chain seq x y z
N MET A 1 31.12 14.70 17.88
CA MET A 1 29.88 13.93 18.09
C MET A 1 29.93 13.52 19.55
N SER A 2 29.08 14.09 20.40
CA SER A 2 28.93 13.65 21.79
C SER A 2 28.36 12.24 21.78
N GLU A 3 29.05 11.26 22.38
CA GLU A 3 28.55 9.90 22.51
C GLU A 3 27.34 9.89 23.45
N ARG A 4 26.23 9.35 22.98
CA ARG A 4 25.07 9.08 23.82
C ARG A 4 25.47 8.12 24.93
N THR A 5 25.33 8.49 26.17
CA THR A 5 25.63 7.62 27.32
C THR A 5 24.56 6.56 27.58
N ALA A 6 23.35 6.73 27.05
CA ALA A 6 22.23 5.79 27.14
C ALA A 6 21.73 5.41 25.73
N PRO A 7 21.23 4.19 25.53
CA PRO A 7 20.68 3.76 24.27
C PRO A 7 19.45 4.59 23.87
N LEU A 8 19.32 4.87 22.55
CA LEU A 8 18.15 5.55 22.01
C LEU A 8 16.90 4.68 22.22
N ARG A 9 15.85 5.26 22.81
CA ARG A 9 14.59 4.57 23.08
C ARG A 9 13.50 5.10 22.16
N ILE A 10 12.87 4.21 21.40
CA ILE A 10 11.83 4.54 20.43
C ILE A 10 10.56 3.76 20.76
N GLY A 11 9.49 4.50 21.05
CA GLY A 11 8.15 3.92 21.10
C GLY A 11 7.62 3.78 19.66
N ILE A 12 7.11 2.61 19.28
CA ILE A 12 6.65 2.39 17.90
C ILE A 12 5.35 1.57 17.87
N VAL A 13 4.37 2.02 17.06
CA VAL A 13 3.07 1.36 16.95
C VAL A 13 2.69 1.15 15.50
N ALA A 14 2.59 -0.11 15.08
CA ALA A 14 2.04 -0.52 13.78
C ALA A 14 0.70 -1.22 13.96
N GLY A 15 -0.28 -0.89 13.11
CA GLY A 15 -1.66 -1.41 13.22
C GLY A 15 -2.02 -2.51 12.22
N GLU A 16 -1.27 -2.66 11.13
CA GLU A 16 -1.55 -3.59 10.04
C GLU A 16 -0.25 -4.19 9.48
N ALA A 17 -0.36 -5.26 8.68
CA ALA A 17 0.79 -5.94 8.10
C ALA A 17 1.66 -5.02 7.21
N SER A 18 1.06 -4.05 6.50
CA SER A 18 1.77 -3.01 5.76
C SER A 18 2.63 -2.15 6.67
N GLY A 19 2.05 -1.69 7.79
CA GLY A 19 2.74 -0.92 8.82
C GLY A 19 3.85 -1.72 9.50
N ASP A 20 3.65 -3.01 9.76
CA ASP A 20 4.67 -3.91 10.33
C ASP A 20 5.91 -4.02 9.42
N ASN A 21 5.71 -4.18 8.11
CA ASN A 21 6.80 -4.20 7.14
C ASN A 21 7.57 -2.87 7.09
N LEU A 22 6.86 -1.74 7.08
CA LEU A 22 7.47 -0.40 7.07
C LEU A 22 8.25 -0.13 8.35
N ALA A 23 7.65 -0.44 9.50
CA ALA A 23 8.28 -0.30 10.81
C ALA A 23 9.52 -1.18 10.95
N ALA A 24 9.48 -2.42 10.49
CA ALA A 24 10.63 -3.32 10.49
C ALA A 24 11.80 -2.78 9.64
N GLY A 25 11.50 -2.22 8.47
CA GLY A 25 12.48 -1.56 7.62
C GLY A 25 13.12 -0.34 8.30
N LEU A 26 12.32 0.48 8.96
CA LEU A 26 12.77 1.63 9.75
C LEU A 26 13.67 1.19 10.92
N ILE A 27 13.25 0.20 11.70
CA ILE A 27 14.01 -0.34 12.84
C ILE A 27 15.37 -0.84 12.36
N LYS A 28 15.41 -1.60 11.26
CA LYS A 28 16.65 -2.11 10.68
C LYS A 28 17.59 -0.98 10.29
N ALA A 29 17.09 0.04 9.58
CA ALA A 29 17.89 1.19 9.13
C ALA A 29 18.44 2.03 10.32
N ILE A 30 17.69 2.15 11.43
CA ILE A 30 18.18 2.81 12.64
C ILE A 30 19.26 1.96 13.31
N ARG A 31 19.06 0.63 13.42
CA ARG A 31 20.04 -0.27 14.06
C ARG A 31 21.35 -0.41 13.29
N GLU A 32 21.34 -0.24 11.98
CA GLU A 32 22.57 -0.17 11.17
C GLU A 32 23.49 0.97 11.61
N ARG A 33 22.95 2.03 12.22
CA ARG A 33 23.69 3.21 12.71
C ARG A 33 23.87 3.22 14.21
N LEU A 34 22.85 2.76 14.93
CA LEU A 34 22.79 2.70 16.39
C LEU A 34 22.37 1.30 16.83
N PRO A 35 23.31 0.34 16.89
CA PRO A 35 23.00 -1.08 17.17
C PRO A 35 22.28 -1.30 18.50
N ASP A 36 22.54 -0.44 19.49
CA ASP A 36 21.98 -0.52 20.85
C ASP A 36 20.61 0.16 20.98
N ALA A 37 20.05 0.74 19.89
CA ALA A 37 18.73 1.38 19.91
C ALA A 37 17.65 0.38 20.32
N GLN A 38 16.78 0.82 21.25
CA GLN A 38 15.69 0.03 21.82
C GLN A 38 14.35 0.44 21.21
N PHE A 39 13.54 -0.56 20.88
CA PHE A 39 12.21 -0.36 20.28
C PHE A 39 11.18 -1.14 21.06
N GLU A 40 10.08 -0.49 21.42
CA GLU A 40 8.97 -1.12 22.14
C GLU A 40 7.61 -0.54 21.70
N GLY A 41 6.57 -1.38 21.69
CA GLY A 41 5.22 -0.90 21.39
C GLY A 41 4.26 -1.95 20.86
N VAL A 42 3.47 -1.60 19.85
CA VAL A 42 2.59 -2.57 19.17
C VAL A 42 3.30 -3.08 17.94
N ALA A 43 3.65 -4.35 17.96
CA ALA A 43 4.50 -4.96 16.97
C ALA A 43 3.82 -6.17 16.30
N GLY A 44 4.13 -6.35 15.01
CA GLY A 44 3.87 -7.57 14.28
C GLY A 44 5.13 -8.45 14.19
N PRO A 45 5.01 -9.62 13.51
CA PRO A 45 6.11 -10.58 13.40
C PRO A 45 7.38 -9.97 12.79
N ARG A 46 7.26 -9.08 11.79
CA ARG A 46 8.40 -8.45 11.12
C ARG A 46 9.18 -7.52 12.03
N MET A 47 8.48 -6.72 12.83
CA MET A 47 9.13 -5.85 13.82
C MET A 47 9.81 -6.68 14.92
N GLN A 48 9.20 -7.79 15.35
CA GLN A 48 9.79 -8.70 16.35
C GLN A 48 11.07 -9.37 15.80
N GLU A 49 11.06 -9.83 14.54
CA GLU A 49 12.23 -10.41 13.86
C GLU A 49 13.45 -9.46 13.88
N VAL A 50 13.23 -8.15 13.84
CA VAL A 50 14.28 -7.13 13.90
C VAL A 50 14.50 -6.57 15.31
N GLY A 51 13.90 -7.20 16.34
CA GLY A 51 14.18 -6.97 17.77
C GLY A 51 13.34 -5.86 18.41
N CYS A 52 12.14 -5.59 17.94
CA CYS A 52 11.16 -4.77 18.64
C CYS A 52 10.54 -5.54 19.81
N SER A 53 10.49 -4.96 20.99
CA SER A 53 9.80 -5.50 22.16
C SER A 53 8.29 -5.28 22.03
N GLU A 54 7.53 -6.37 21.99
CA GLU A 54 6.07 -6.32 21.88
C GLU A 54 5.45 -6.02 23.25
N LEU A 55 4.77 -4.86 23.39
CA LEU A 55 3.90 -4.56 24.53
C LEU A 55 2.48 -5.07 24.28
N PHE A 56 2.01 -4.98 23.05
CA PHE A 56 0.76 -5.55 22.57
C PHE A 56 0.93 -6.10 21.16
N PRO A 57 0.28 -7.23 20.83
CA PRO A 57 0.35 -7.79 19.51
C PRO A 57 -0.44 -6.95 18.49
N MET A 58 0.13 -6.72 17.32
CA MET A 58 -0.48 -5.95 16.23
C MET A 58 -1.90 -6.43 15.86
N LYS A 59 -2.17 -7.73 15.97
CA LYS A 59 -3.49 -8.32 15.69
C LYS A 59 -4.64 -7.69 16.48
N GLU A 60 -4.35 -7.09 17.63
CA GLU A 60 -5.34 -6.38 18.45
C GLU A 60 -5.82 -5.07 17.78
N LEU A 61 -5.00 -4.47 16.92
CA LEU A 61 -5.32 -3.25 16.18
C LEU A 61 -5.85 -3.53 14.76
N ALA A 62 -5.56 -4.70 14.21
CA ALA A 62 -5.92 -5.11 12.85
C ALA A 62 -7.41 -5.46 12.71
N VAL A 63 -8.30 -4.54 13.12
CA VAL A 63 -9.75 -4.73 13.08
C VAL A 63 -10.30 -4.08 11.81
N MET A 64 -10.96 -4.88 10.95
CA MET A 64 -11.51 -4.41 9.68
C MET A 64 -13.04 -4.42 9.66
N GLY A 65 -13.61 -3.32 9.12
CA GLY A 65 -15.05 -3.17 8.98
C GLY A 65 -15.71 -2.40 10.11
N LEU A 66 -16.71 -1.56 9.75
CA LEU A 66 -17.34 -0.64 10.68
C LEU A 66 -17.96 -1.34 11.90
N VAL A 67 -18.57 -2.50 11.69
CA VAL A 67 -19.23 -3.28 12.75
C VAL A 67 -18.19 -3.88 13.71
N GLU A 68 -17.10 -4.45 13.16
CA GLU A 68 -16.02 -5.00 13.96
C GLU A 68 -15.28 -3.93 14.75
N VAL A 69 -15.00 -2.77 14.14
CA VAL A 69 -14.39 -1.62 14.82
C VAL A 69 -15.24 -1.17 16.03
N ILE A 70 -16.57 -1.06 15.88
CA ILE A 70 -17.46 -0.69 16.98
C ILE A 70 -17.41 -1.73 18.10
N ARG A 71 -17.41 -3.02 17.78
CA ARG A 71 -17.35 -4.11 18.76
C ARG A 71 -16.03 -4.11 19.54
N HIS A 72 -14.91 -3.83 18.88
CA HIS A 72 -13.57 -3.84 19.48
C HIS A 72 -13.15 -2.49 20.06
N LEU A 73 -13.94 -1.42 19.86
CA LEU A 73 -13.61 -0.07 20.31
C LEU A 73 -13.23 0.04 21.81
N PRO A 74 -13.92 -0.62 22.78
CA PRO A 74 -13.50 -0.59 24.18
C PRO A 74 -12.11 -1.17 24.39
N ARG A 75 -11.75 -2.24 23.68
CA ARG A 75 -10.43 -2.88 23.74
C ARG A 75 -9.35 -1.95 23.16
N LEU A 76 -9.60 -1.38 21.99
CA LEU A 76 -8.69 -0.42 21.35
C LEU A 76 -8.43 0.80 22.24
N LEU A 77 -9.46 1.34 22.87
CA LEU A 77 -9.33 2.46 23.83
C LEU A 77 -8.56 2.07 25.08
N SER A 78 -8.73 0.83 25.55
CA SER A 78 -7.98 0.29 26.69
C SER A 78 -6.48 0.17 26.37
N ILE A 79 -6.14 -0.43 25.22
CA ILE A 79 -4.74 -0.54 24.76
C ILE A 79 -4.10 0.85 24.62
N ARG A 80 -4.80 1.80 23.97
CA ARG A 80 -4.29 3.16 23.83
C ARG A 80 -4.05 3.85 25.16
N ARG A 81 -4.92 3.65 26.18
CA ARG A 81 -4.69 4.18 27.53
C ARG A 81 -3.50 3.54 28.22
N GLN A 82 -3.31 2.23 28.06
CA GLN A 82 -2.18 1.50 28.63
C GLN A 82 -0.86 1.93 28.01
N LEU A 83 -0.79 2.03 26.65
CA LEU A 83 0.38 2.56 25.94
C LEU A 83 0.71 3.99 26.36
N ARG A 84 -0.32 4.87 26.43
CA ARG A 84 -0.13 6.24 26.89
C ARG A 84 0.47 6.27 28.29
N ARG A 85 -0.06 5.48 29.24
CA ARG A 85 0.47 5.42 30.61
C ARG A 85 1.92 4.92 30.62
N HIS A 86 2.19 3.83 29.91
CA HIS A 86 3.53 3.25 29.82
C HIS A 86 4.57 4.26 29.30
N PHE A 87 4.27 4.95 28.20
CA PHE A 87 5.18 5.93 27.62
C PHE A 87 5.27 7.25 28.40
N LEU A 88 4.31 7.57 29.25
CA LEU A 88 4.42 8.69 30.18
C LEU A 88 5.26 8.33 31.40
N GLU A 89 5.18 7.08 31.89
CA GLU A 89 6.00 6.58 33.01
C GLU A 89 7.43 6.25 32.55
N ASN A 90 7.61 5.84 31.32
CA ASN A 90 8.87 5.46 30.67
C ASN A 90 9.04 6.19 29.34
N PRO A 91 9.32 7.50 29.32
CA PRO A 91 9.30 8.28 28.09
C PRO A 91 10.37 7.82 27.10
N PRO A 92 9.97 7.51 25.83
CA PRO A 92 10.93 7.31 24.76
C PRO A 92 11.49 8.67 24.29
N ASP A 93 12.64 8.64 23.63
CA ASP A 93 13.20 9.84 22.97
C ASP A 93 12.32 10.30 21.81
N VAL A 94 11.74 9.34 21.06
CA VAL A 94 10.79 9.59 19.98
C VAL A 94 9.71 8.52 19.98
N PHE A 95 8.49 8.91 19.72
CA PHE A 95 7.38 8.01 19.43
C PHE A 95 7.04 8.04 17.94
N VAL A 96 6.90 6.86 17.31
CA VAL A 96 6.59 6.68 15.89
C VAL A 96 5.28 5.91 15.74
N GLY A 97 4.24 6.58 15.26
CA GLY A 97 3.03 5.90 14.81
C GLY A 97 3.15 5.52 13.33
N VAL A 98 3.02 4.25 13.02
CA VAL A 98 3.10 3.75 11.62
C VAL A 98 1.73 3.35 11.15
N ASP A 99 1.20 4.06 10.14
CA ASP A 99 -0.16 3.85 9.62
C ASP A 99 -1.24 3.91 10.73
N ALA A 100 -2.38 3.22 10.59
CA ALA A 100 -3.47 3.17 11.59
C ALA A 100 -3.80 4.55 12.22
N PRO A 101 -4.08 5.59 11.41
CA PRO A 101 -4.15 6.98 11.88
C PRO A 101 -5.28 7.23 12.88
N ASP A 102 -6.34 6.42 12.88
CA ASP A 102 -7.45 6.54 13.84
C ASP A 102 -7.03 6.13 15.25
N PHE A 103 -6.04 5.25 15.37
CA PHE A 103 -5.44 4.87 16.64
C PHE A 103 -4.28 5.77 17.00
N ASN A 104 -3.29 5.92 16.11
CA ASN A 104 -2.01 6.57 16.38
C ASN A 104 -2.12 8.07 16.62
N ILE A 105 -2.85 8.84 15.79
CA ILE A 105 -2.95 10.30 15.91
C ILE A 105 -3.49 10.73 17.30
N GLY A 106 -4.37 9.92 17.91
CA GLY A 106 -4.86 10.21 19.25
C GLY A 106 -3.84 9.94 20.37
N LEU A 107 -2.98 8.94 20.18
CA LEU A 107 -1.87 8.62 21.09
C LEU A 107 -0.75 9.65 20.95
N GLU A 108 -0.30 9.93 19.74
CA GLU A 108 0.70 10.94 19.37
C GLU A 108 0.35 12.30 19.98
N HIS A 109 -0.91 12.75 19.82
CA HIS A 109 -1.38 14.00 20.41
C HIS A 109 -1.14 14.05 21.93
N SER A 110 -1.46 12.96 22.63
CA SER A 110 -1.31 12.90 24.09
C SER A 110 0.15 12.86 24.54
N LEU A 111 1.02 12.19 23.78
CA LEU A 111 2.45 12.08 24.05
C LEU A 111 3.17 13.40 23.75
N ARG A 112 2.83 14.04 22.63
CA ARG A 112 3.38 15.35 22.26
C ARG A 112 3.04 16.43 23.29
N GLN A 113 1.81 16.44 23.81
CA GLN A 113 1.43 17.35 24.91
C GLN A 113 2.23 17.13 26.18
N ALA A 114 2.79 15.95 26.39
CA ALA A 114 3.68 15.62 27.50
C ALA A 114 5.17 15.90 27.21
N GLY A 115 5.47 16.47 26.02
CA GLY A 115 6.84 16.82 25.66
C GLY A 115 7.62 15.69 24.96
N ILE A 116 6.99 14.57 24.64
CA ILE A 116 7.62 13.48 23.88
C ILE A 116 7.53 13.81 22.39
N HIS A 117 8.65 13.76 21.68
CA HIS A 117 8.67 13.94 20.22
C HIS A 117 7.87 12.87 19.51
N THR A 118 7.04 13.27 18.54
CA THR A 118 6.12 12.37 17.84
C THR A 118 6.25 12.49 16.34
N LEU A 119 6.30 11.34 15.68
CA LEU A 119 6.38 11.22 14.24
C LEU A 119 5.32 10.24 13.76
N HIS A 120 4.59 10.60 12.69
CA HIS A 120 3.66 9.69 12.03
C HIS A 120 4.20 9.27 10.68
N TYR A 121 4.31 7.97 10.46
CA TYR A 121 4.80 7.38 9.22
C TYR A 121 3.64 6.79 8.43
N VAL A 122 3.48 7.23 7.20
CA VAL A 122 2.38 7.00 6.26
C VAL A 122 1.22 7.97 6.45
N SER A 123 1.15 8.93 5.55
CA SER A 123 0.05 9.91 5.52
C SER A 123 -1.31 9.23 5.35
N PRO A 124 -2.29 9.49 6.22
CA PRO A 124 -3.66 9.14 5.90
C PRO A 124 -4.14 9.95 4.68
N SER A 125 -5.01 9.38 3.86
CA SER A 125 -5.49 10.00 2.60
C SER A 125 -6.39 11.23 2.83
N VAL A 126 -5.97 12.16 3.71
CA VAL A 126 -6.73 13.38 4.05
C VAL A 126 -6.83 14.37 2.89
N TRP A 127 -5.91 14.30 1.94
CA TRP A 127 -5.93 15.05 0.69
C TRP A 127 -7.07 14.61 -0.24
N ALA A 128 -7.48 13.35 -0.17
CA ALA A 128 -8.58 12.80 -0.98
C ALA A 128 -9.95 13.05 -0.34
N TRP A 129 -10.03 12.97 0.97
CA TRP A 129 -11.26 13.10 1.74
C TRP A 129 -10.94 13.52 3.18
N ARG A 130 -11.86 14.15 3.91
CA ARG A 130 -11.65 14.62 5.30
C ARG A 130 -10.48 15.61 5.50
N SER A 131 -10.31 16.55 4.58
CA SER A 131 -9.21 17.55 4.63
C SER A 131 -9.14 18.30 5.97
N LYS A 132 -10.27 18.52 6.67
CA LYS A 132 -10.29 19.14 8.02
C LYS A 132 -9.51 18.36 9.08
N ARG A 133 -9.21 17.08 8.84
CA ARG A 133 -8.42 16.25 9.76
C ARG A 133 -6.95 16.70 9.86
N VAL A 134 -6.47 17.43 8.86
CA VAL A 134 -5.11 17.99 8.85
C VAL A 134 -4.82 18.85 10.06
N HIS A 135 -5.79 19.62 10.57
CA HIS A 135 -5.62 20.44 11.78
C HIS A 135 -5.40 19.60 13.05
N LYS A 136 -5.99 18.41 13.10
CA LYS A 136 -5.73 17.48 14.20
C LYS A 136 -4.32 16.88 14.08
N ILE A 137 -3.93 16.51 12.88
CA ILE A 137 -2.58 15.99 12.59
C ILE A 137 -1.52 17.03 13.00
N ALA A 138 -1.66 18.27 12.57
CA ALA A 138 -0.75 19.37 12.91
C ALA A 138 -0.50 19.55 14.42
N ARG A 139 -1.50 19.22 15.25
CA ARG A 139 -1.38 19.29 16.71
C ARG A 139 -0.85 18.01 17.34
N SER A 140 -0.76 16.93 16.58
CA SER A 140 -0.46 15.59 17.10
C SER A 140 0.95 15.13 16.79
N VAL A 141 1.58 15.64 15.73
CA VAL A 141 2.90 15.20 15.28
C VAL A 141 3.87 16.37 15.11
N ASP A 142 5.14 16.12 15.35
CA ASP A 142 6.22 17.06 15.04
C ASP A 142 6.64 16.93 13.59
N CYS A 143 6.53 15.72 13.01
CA CYS A 143 6.77 15.47 11.60
C CYS A 143 5.85 14.38 11.05
N MET A 144 5.37 14.58 9.82
CA MET A 144 4.65 13.58 9.04
C MET A 144 5.58 13.01 7.96
N LEU A 145 5.85 11.69 7.99
CA LEU A 145 6.55 11.04 6.88
C LEU A 145 5.56 10.56 5.84
N THR A 146 5.74 11.04 4.63
CA THR A 146 4.88 10.71 3.49
C THR A 146 5.60 9.79 2.53
N LEU A 147 4.85 8.92 1.84
CA LEU A 147 5.37 8.02 0.82
C LEU A 147 5.42 8.68 -0.56
N PHE A 148 4.58 9.70 -0.79
CA PHE A 148 4.40 10.31 -2.09
C PHE A 148 4.70 11.81 -2.07
N PRO A 149 5.38 12.36 -3.11
CA PRO A 149 5.78 13.77 -3.15
C PRO A 149 4.60 14.76 -3.12
N PHE A 150 3.44 14.38 -3.66
CA PHE A 150 2.27 15.26 -3.65
C PHE A 150 1.66 15.42 -2.23
N GLU A 151 1.85 14.44 -1.36
CA GLU A 151 1.39 14.50 0.04
C GLU A 151 2.21 15.53 0.83
N GLU A 152 3.53 15.55 0.65
CA GLU A 152 4.41 16.54 1.29
C GLU A 152 3.99 17.96 0.92
N ARG A 153 3.71 18.22 -0.37
CA ARG A 153 3.19 19.53 -0.85
C ARG A 153 1.85 19.87 -0.19
N PHE A 154 0.94 18.91 -0.10
CA PHE A 154 -0.34 19.11 0.57
C PHE A 154 -0.16 19.53 2.05
N TYR A 155 0.75 18.89 2.78
CA TYR A 155 1.03 19.25 4.19
C TYR A 155 1.73 20.61 4.31
N ALA A 156 2.64 20.95 3.42
CA ALA A 156 3.30 22.25 3.39
C ALA A 156 2.29 23.41 3.22
N GLU A 157 1.29 23.26 2.35
CA GLU A 157 0.20 24.23 2.18
C GLU A 157 -0.65 24.42 3.46
N GLN A 158 -0.62 23.45 4.38
CA GLN A 158 -1.35 23.48 5.64
C GLN A 158 -0.46 23.81 6.84
N ASN A 159 0.80 24.22 6.61
CA ASN A 159 1.81 24.48 7.63
C ASN A 159 2.03 23.30 8.60
N VAL A 160 1.98 22.07 8.10
CA VAL A 160 2.32 20.86 8.85
C VAL A 160 3.71 20.39 8.41
N PRO A 161 4.68 20.25 9.32
CA PRO A 161 5.98 19.70 8.96
C PRO A 161 5.81 18.29 8.39
N ALA A 162 6.26 18.09 7.15
CA ALA A 162 6.21 16.82 6.47
C ALA A 162 7.47 16.59 5.64
N ARG A 163 7.83 15.32 5.46
CA ARG A 163 8.99 14.90 4.68
C ARG A 163 8.61 13.69 3.82
N CYS A 164 8.79 13.80 2.52
CA CYS A 164 8.61 12.67 1.62
C CYS A 164 9.86 11.78 1.66
N VAL A 165 9.69 10.58 2.19
CA VAL A 165 10.77 9.57 2.29
C VAL A 165 10.84 8.65 1.08
N GLY A 166 9.85 8.72 0.17
CA GLY A 166 9.70 7.79 -0.94
C GLY A 166 8.97 6.51 -0.52
N HIS A 167 8.94 5.54 -1.43
CA HIS A 167 8.18 4.30 -1.20
C HIS A 167 9.11 3.08 -1.20
N PRO A 168 9.12 2.24 -0.13
CA PRO A 168 10.04 1.10 -0.03
C PRO A 168 9.93 0.11 -1.19
N MET A 169 8.74 -0.06 -1.77
CA MET A 169 8.59 -0.90 -2.97
C MET A 169 9.34 -0.34 -4.18
N ALA A 170 9.52 1.00 -4.27
CA ALA A 170 10.33 1.58 -5.33
C ALA A 170 11.83 1.32 -5.14
N ASP A 171 12.27 1.18 -3.89
CA ASP A 171 13.66 0.79 -3.58
C ASP A 171 13.91 -0.69 -3.87
N LEU A 172 12.89 -1.56 -3.65
CA LEU A 172 12.99 -3.02 -3.78
C LEU A 172 12.84 -3.50 -5.23
N ILE A 173 11.94 -2.92 -6.01
CA ILE A 173 11.70 -3.33 -7.40
C ILE A 173 12.82 -2.78 -8.29
N ALA A 174 13.46 -3.64 -9.07
CA ALA A 174 14.50 -3.22 -10.03
C ALA A 174 13.93 -2.32 -11.13
N ASP A 175 14.78 -1.45 -11.70
CA ASP A 175 14.37 -0.56 -12.79
C ASP A 175 13.97 -1.33 -14.04
N ASP A 176 14.67 -2.41 -14.33
CA ASP A 176 14.37 -3.32 -15.42
C ASP A 176 14.03 -4.70 -14.84
N VAL A 177 12.82 -5.17 -15.16
CA VAL A 177 12.32 -6.47 -14.74
C VAL A 177 12.08 -7.33 -15.97
N ASP A 178 12.94 -8.32 -16.18
CA ASP A 178 12.87 -9.27 -17.28
C ASP A 178 11.57 -10.10 -17.21
N ARG A 179 10.70 -9.90 -18.21
CA ARG A 179 9.43 -10.63 -18.36
C ARG A 179 9.66 -12.13 -18.55
N ALA A 180 10.67 -12.53 -19.31
CA ALA A 180 10.95 -13.93 -19.56
C ALA A 180 11.43 -14.63 -18.28
N GLN A 181 12.25 -13.96 -17.48
CA GLN A 181 12.65 -14.45 -16.17
C GLN A 181 11.43 -14.59 -15.24
N ALA A 182 10.56 -13.61 -15.19
CA ALA A 182 9.34 -13.67 -14.38
C ALA A 182 8.43 -14.84 -14.80
N ARG A 183 8.29 -15.11 -16.10
CA ARG A 183 7.56 -16.30 -16.61
C ARG A 183 8.17 -17.60 -16.12
N ARG A 184 9.49 -17.73 -16.15
CA ARG A 184 10.17 -18.91 -15.61
C ARG A 184 9.93 -19.10 -14.10
N HIS A 185 9.93 -18.02 -13.33
CA HIS A 185 9.67 -18.07 -11.87
C HIS A 185 8.26 -18.55 -11.51
N ILE A 186 7.28 -18.35 -12.40
CA ILE A 186 5.92 -18.86 -12.21
C ILE A 186 5.64 -20.13 -13.00
N GLU A 187 6.68 -20.73 -13.59
CA GLU A 187 6.59 -21.97 -14.39
C GLU A 187 5.60 -21.86 -15.58
N LEU A 188 5.58 -20.69 -16.21
CA LEU A 188 4.69 -20.42 -17.33
C LEU A 188 5.40 -20.67 -18.67
N GLU A 189 5.09 -21.78 -19.30
CA GLU A 189 5.54 -22.14 -20.64
C GLU A 189 4.57 -21.58 -21.69
N HIS A 190 4.65 -20.28 -21.96
CA HIS A 190 3.82 -19.64 -22.99
C HIS A 190 4.61 -18.55 -23.72
N ASN A 191 4.65 -18.62 -25.06
CA ASN A 191 5.40 -17.69 -25.90
C ASN A 191 4.55 -16.49 -26.38
N GLY A 192 3.22 -16.59 -26.30
CA GLY A 192 2.28 -15.56 -26.68
C GLY A 192 2.11 -14.46 -25.62
N PRO A 193 1.14 -13.57 -25.83
CA PRO A 193 0.78 -12.55 -24.86
C PRO A 193 0.24 -13.16 -23.56
N VAL A 194 0.65 -12.57 -22.45
CA VAL A 194 0.19 -12.92 -21.10
C VAL A 194 -0.54 -11.74 -20.50
N VAL A 195 -1.72 -11.97 -19.94
CA VAL A 195 -2.50 -10.96 -19.22
C VAL A 195 -2.69 -11.40 -17.78
N ALA A 196 -2.28 -10.55 -16.83
CA ALA A 196 -2.49 -10.81 -15.41
C ALA A 196 -3.85 -10.25 -14.95
N LEU A 197 -4.60 -11.07 -14.20
CA LEU A 197 -5.88 -10.71 -13.59
C LEU A 197 -5.72 -10.63 -12.08
N LEU A 198 -5.86 -9.44 -11.50
CA LEU A 198 -5.77 -9.20 -10.07
C LEU A 198 -7.11 -8.66 -9.53
N PRO A 199 -8.11 -9.54 -9.30
CA PRO A 199 -9.45 -9.11 -8.91
C PRO A 199 -9.53 -8.62 -7.44
N GLY A 200 -8.45 -8.68 -6.70
CA GLY A 200 -8.33 -8.21 -5.32
C GLY A 200 -7.55 -9.18 -4.44
N SER A 201 -7.24 -8.72 -3.23
CA SER A 201 -6.51 -9.48 -2.20
C SER A 201 -7.41 -9.98 -1.06
N ARG A 202 -8.69 -9.63 -1.08
CA ARG A 202 -9.68 -9.98 -0.05
C ARG A 202 -10.86 -10.72 -0.69
N VAL A 203 -11.45 -11.68 0.04
CA VAL A 203 -12.61 -12.45 -0.41
C VAL A 203 -13.75 -11.56 -0.94
N GLY A 204 -14.04 -10.45 -0.23
CA GLY A 204 -15.09 -9.52 -0.66
C GLY A 204 -14.78 -8.75 -1.95
N GLU A 205 -13.51 -8.53 -2.28
CA GLU A 205 -13.06 -7.95 -3.56
C GLU A 205 -13.18 -9.00 -4.67
N ILE A 206 -12.66 -10.21 -4.43
CA ILE A 206 -12.76 -11.33 -5.37
C ILE A 206 -14.22 -11.55 -5.79
N ARG A 207 -15.15 -11.67 -4.83
CA ARG A 207 -16.57 -11.87 -5.13
C ARG A 207 -17.20 -10.74 -5.95
N ARG A 208 -16.69 -9.52 -5.84
CA ARG A 208 -17.19 -8.37 -6.61
C ARG A 208 -16.59 -8.23 -7.99
N MET A 209 -15.30 -8.56 -8.15
CA MET A 209 -14.55 -8.22 -9.35
C MET A 209 -14.21 -9.42 -10.23
N ALA A 210 -14.14 -10.63 -9.67
CA ALA A 210 -13.67 -11.80 -10.42
C ALA A 210 -14.55 -12.10 -11.65
N ARG A 211 -15.87 -11.97 -11.54
CA ARG A 211 -16.78 -12.19 -12.67
C ARG A 211 -16.50 -11.21 -13.82
N ASP A 212 -16.45 -9.90 -13.53
CA ASP A 212 -16.18 -8.88 -14.56
C ASP A 212 -14.83 -9.13 -15.25
N PHE A 213 -13.79 -9.55 -14.50
CA PHE A 213 -12.47 -9.85 -15.07
C PHE A 213 -12.44 -11.14 -15.88
N LEU A 214 -13.10 -12.20 -15.43
CA LEU A 214 -13.21 -13.45 -16.19
C LEU A 214 -14.02 -13.27 -17.48
N GLU A 215 -15.12 -12.54 -17.43
CA GLU A 215 -15.92 -12.21 -18.61
C GLU A 215 -15.13 -11.29 -19.58
N ALA A 216 -14.30 -10.35 -19.04
CA ALA A 216 -13.39 -9.55 -19.87
C ALA A 216 -12.28 -10.41 -20.51
N ALA A 217 -11.74 -11.38 -19.78
CA ALA A 217 -10.79 -12.35 -20.31
C ALA A 217 -11.42 -13.18 -21.44
N ALA A 218 -12.65 -13.66 -21.24
CA ALA A 218 -13.41 -14.37 -22.26
C ALA A 218 -13.70 -13.49 -23.50
N TRP A 219 -13.99 -12.21 -23.28
CA TRP A 219 -14.20 -11.23 -24.35
C TRP A 219 -12.92 -11.00 -25.16
N CYS A 220 -11.75 -10.93 -24.52
CA CYS A 220 -10.44 -10.83 -25.16
C CYS A 220 -10.12 -12.13 -25.92
N TYR A 221 -10.27 -13.28 -25.27
CA TYR A 221 -9.92 -14.58 -25.84
C TYR A 221 -10.71 -14.92 -27.12
N LYS A 222 -11.98 -14.54 -27.17
CA LYS A 222 -12.80 -14.67 -28.40
C LYS A 222 -12.28 -13.86 -29.58
N ARG A 223 -11.44 -12.85 -29.36
CA ARG A 223 -10.89 -11.95 -30.41
C ARG A 223 -9.44 -12.23 -30.70
N ARG A 224 -8.75 -12.80 -29.72
CA ARG A 224 -7.34 -13.12 -29.78
C ARG A 224 -7.06 -14.36 -28.92
N ASP A 225 -7.04 -15.51 -29.55
CA ASP A 225 -6.99 -16.83 -28.89
C ASP A 225 -5.59 -17.28 -28.49
N ASP A 226 -4.55 -16.50 -28.81
CA ASP A 226 -3.16 -16.70 -28.38
C ASP A 226 -2.84 -16.10 -27.01
N ILE A 227 -3.83 -15.49 -26.31
CA ILE A 227 -3.63 -14.90 -24.99
C ILE A 227 -3.70 -15.99 -23.91
N HIS A 228 -2.73 -15.97 -22.99
CA HIS A 228 -2.77 -16.73 -21.75
C HIS A 228 -3.03 -15.79 -20.56
N PHE A 229 -3.79 -16.27 -19.57
CA PHE A 229 -4.13 -15.49 -18.38
C PHE A 229 -3.48 -16.06 -17.13
N VAL A 230 -2.94 -15.18 -16.27
CA VAL A 230 -2.37 -15.55 -14.97
C VAL A 230 -3.13 -14.85 -13.86
N VAL A 231 -3.50 -15.59 -12.82
CA VAL A 231 -4.33 -15.07 -11.71
C VAL A 231 -3.63 -15.36 -10.39
N PRO A 232 -2.96 -14.39 -9.77
CA PRO A 232 -2.40 -14.54 -8.44
C PRO A 232 -3.51 -14.39 -7.39
N LEU A 233 -3.61 -15.35 -6.48
CA LEU A 233 -4.61 -15.38 -5.41
C LEU A 233 -3.88 -15.34 -4.06
N ALA A 234 -4.16 -14.33 -3.25
CA ALA A 234 -3.38 -13.95 -2.09
C ALA A 234 -3.31 -15.04 -1.00
N ASN A 235 -4.39 -15.82 -0.86
CA ASN A 235 -4.52 -16.88 0.14
C ASN A 235 -5.56 -17.92 -0.30
N TYR A 236 -5.71 -18.97 0.50
CA TYR A 236 -6.63 -20.07 0.22
C TYR A 236 -8.10 -19.64 0.15
N GLU A 237 -8.54 -18.73 1.00
CA GLU A 237 -9.91 -18.21 1.01
C GLU A 237 -10.23 -17.42 -0.26
N CYS A 238 -9.28 -16.60 -0.72
CA CYS A 238 -9.38 -15.91 -2.01
C CYS A 238 -9.42 -16.90 -3.17
N ARG A 239 -8.66 -18.01 -3.08
CA ARG A 239 -8.68 -19.08 -4.09
C ARG A 239 -10.05 -19.74 -4.16
N LEU A 240 -10.63 -20.15 -3.04
CA LEU A 240 -11.96 -20.74 -3.00
C LEU A 240 -13.02 -19.81 -3.57
N ALA A 241 -13.01 -18.54 -3.17
CA ALA A 241 -13.95 -17.54 -3.66
C ALA A 241 -13.80 -17.29 -5.19
N PHE A 242 -12.59 -17.38 -5.73
CA PHE A 242 -12.35 -17.25 -7.16
C PHE A 242 -12.84 -18.50 -7.92
N ASP A 243 -12.56 -19.70 -7.43
CA ASP A 243 -12.99 -20.97 -8.02
C ASP A 243 -14.53 -21.07 -8.07
N GLU A 244 -15.24 -20.58 -7.02
CA GLU A 244 -16.71 -20.44 -7.00
C GLU A 244 -17.21 -19.61 -8.18
N VAL A 245 -16.58 -18.47 -8.47
CA VAL A 245 -16.94 -17.59 -9.59
C VAL A 245 -16.56 -18.21 -10.92
N LEU A 246 -15.36 -18.78 -11.03
CA LEU A 246 -14.86 -19.41 -12.24
C LEU A 246 -15.77 -20.53 -12.73
N ALA A 247 -16.31 -21.33 -11.82
CA ALA A 247 -17.27 -22.40 -12.13
C ALA A 247 -18.58 -21.90 -12.78
N THR A 248 -18.88 -20.60 -12.69
CA THR A 248 -20.08 -20.00 -13.30
C THR A 248 -19.81 -19.39 -14.70
N ILE A 249 -18.58 -19.42 -15.19
CA ILE A 249 -18.18 -18.87 -16.50
C ILE A 249 -18.23 -19.97 -17.54
N ASP A 250 -19.06 -19.77 -18.55
CA ASP A 250 -19.26 -20.72 -19.65
C ASP A 250 -18.22 -20.57 -20.78
N THR A 251 -16.93 -20.47 -20.39
CA THR A 251 -15.84 -20.37 -21.36
C THR A 251 -14.59 -20.99 -20.79
N LYS A 252 -14.02 -21.97 -21.49
CA LYS A 252 -12.71 -22.52 -21.14
C LYS A 252 -11.62 -21.51 -21.50
N LEU A 253 -11.05 -20.88 -20.49
CA LEU A 253 -9.95 -19.94 -20.62
C LEU A 253 -8.60 -20.62 -20.34
N PRO A 254 -7.53 -20.28 -21.06
CA PRO A 254 -6.18 -20.70 -20.71
C PRO A 254 -5.70 -19.92 -19.48
N LEU A 255 -5.98 -20.45 -18.28
CA LEU A 255 -5.72 -19.83 -17.00
C LEU A 255 -4.63 -20.57 -16.22
N SER A 256 -3.64 -19.83 -15.70
CA SER A 256 -2.74 -20.29 -14.64
C SER A 256 -3.09 -19.61 -13.34
N LEU A 257 -3.55 -20.38 -12.35
CA LEU A 257 -3.90 -19.88 -11.02
C LEU A 257 -2.69 -20.04 -10.07
N LEU A 258 -2.21 -18.94 -9.52
CA LEU A 258 -1.01 -18.90 -8.69
C LEU A 258 -1.41 -18.67 -7.21
N ASN A 259 -0.71 -19.35 -6.30
CA ASN A 259 -0.86 -19.09 -4.87
C ASN A 259 0.10 -17.97 -4.45
N GLY A 260 -0.44 -16.78 -4.16
CA GLY A 260 0.37 -15.58 -4.01
C GLY A 260 1.02 -15.15 -5.33
N LYS A 261 2.29 -14.79 -5.30
CA LYS A 261 3.13 -14.41 -6.46
C LYS A 261 2.55 -13.25 -7.31
N GLY A 262 1.95 -12.24 -6.63
CA GLY A 262 1.32 -11.10 -7.30
C GLY A 262 2.30 -10.28 -8.14
N LEU A 263 3.49 -10.02 -7.60
CA LEU A 263 4.55 -9.28 -8.29
C LEU A 263 5.06 -10.05 -9.52
N GLU A 264 5.30 -11.35 -9.38
CA GLU A 264 5.77 -12.20 -10.46
C GLU A 264 4.72 -12.35 -11.56
N ALA A 265 3.45 -12.46 -11.19
CA ALA A 265 2.34 -12.50 -12.15
C ALA A 265 2.28 -11.20 -12.98
N MET A 266 2.34 -10.03 -12.32
CA MET A 266 2.40 -8.74 -13.02
C MET A 266 3.67 -8.60 -13.85
N ALA A 267 4.83 -8.98 -13.30
CA ALA A 267 6.11 -8.92 -14.00
C ALA A 267 6.13 -9.76 -15.28
N SER A 268 5.47 -10.93 -15.28
CA SER A 268 5.36 -11.86 -16.43
C SER A 268 4.44 -11.37 -17.54
N ALA A 269 3.55 -10.40 -17.24
CA ALA A 269 2.45 -10.01 -18.11
C ALA A 269 2.82 -8.96 -19.16
N ASN A 270 2.11 -8.97 -20.28
CA ASN A 270 2.12 -7.92 -21.30
C ASN A 270 1.14 -6.80 -20.98
N ALA A 271 0.02 -7.14 -20.32
CA ALA A 271 -0.98 -6.20 -19.83
C ALA A 271 -1.58 -6.73 -18.52
N VAL A 272 -2.13 -5.83 -17.70
CA VAL A 272 -2.68 -6.18 -16.39
C VAL A 272 -4.09 -5.63 -16.24
N MET A 273 -5.03 -6.46 -15.81
CA MET A 273 -6.34 -6.06 -15.29
C MET A 273 -6.26 -6.11 -13.77
N LEU A 274 -6.48 -5.01 -13.08
CA LEU A 274 -6.40 -5.02 -11.62
C LEU A 274 -7.51 -4.21 -10.95
N ALA A 275 -7.90 -4.67 -9.77
CA ALA A 275 -8.70 -3.88 -8.87
C ALA A 275 -7.83 -2.74 -8.27
N SER A 276 -8.46 -1.61 -7.98
CA SER A 276 -7.75 -0.46 -7.38
C SER A 276 -7.13 -0.81 -6.03
N GLY A 277 -5.94 -0.28 -5.76
CA GLY A 277 -5.20 -0.49 -4.52
C GLY A 277 -3.69 -0.41 -4.73
N THR A 278 -2.94 -0.92 -3.76
CA THR A 278 -1.46 -0.98 -3.78
C THR A 278 -0.91 -1.70 -5.02
N ALA A 279 -1.65 -2.70 -5.54
CA ALA A 279 -1.29 -3.42 -6.76
C ALA A 279 -1.09 -2.51 -7.98
N SER A 280 -1.79 -1.36 -8.06
CA SER A 280 -1.59 -0.40 -9.15
C SER A 280 -0.24 0.32 -9.07
N LEU A 281 0.27 0.56 -7.86
CA LEU A 281 1.63 1.06 -7.65
C LEU A 281 2.67 0.01 -8.04
N GLU A 282 2.52 -1.21 -7.57
CA GLU A 282 3.43 -2.32 -7.88
C GLU A 282 3.51 -2.56 -9.39
N CYS A 283 2.35 -2.57 -10.08
CA CYS A 283 2.26 -2.71 -11.52
C CYS A 283 2.97 -1.56 -12.28
N MET A 284 2.81 -0.32 -11.80
CA MET A 284 3.51 0.84 -12.33
C MET A 284 5.03 0.75 -12.12
N LEU A 285 5.48 0.35 -10.92
CA LEU A 285 6.90 0.16 -10.63
C LEU A 285 7.53 -0.96 -11.50
N LEU A 286 6.76 -1.97 -11.86
CA LEU A 286 7.13 -3.01 -12.83
C LEU A 286 7.07 -2.55 -14.30
N LYS A 287 6.65 -1.31 -14.59
CA LYS A 287 6.46 -0.73 -15.93
C LYS A 287 5.52 -1.56 -16.81
N ARG A 288 4.47 -2.14 -16.21
CA ARG A 288 3.46 -2.90 -16.95
C ARG A 288 2.23 -2.04 -17.23
N PRO A 289 1.74 -2.02 -18.47
CA PRO A 289 0.50 -1.32 -18.80
C PRO A 289 -0.68 -2.01 -18.10
N MET A 290 -1.65 -1.21 -17.66
CA MET A 290 -2.77 -1.72 -16.87
C MET A 290 -4.08 -1.01 -17.17
N VAL A 291 -5.18 -1.71 -16.93
CA VAL A 291 -6.51 -1.15 -16.73
C VAL A 291 -6.92 -1.35 -15.27
N VAL A 292 -7.36 -0.27 -14.63
CA VAL A 292 -7.80 -0.29 -13.23
C VAL A 292 -9.32 -0.26 -13.20
N ALA A 293 -9.93 -1.29 -12.61
CA ALA A 293 -11.38 -1.39 -12.52
C ALA A 293 -11.80 -1.66 -11.07
N TYR A 294 -12.83 -0.97 -10.59
CA TYR A 294 -13.26 -1.13 -9.20
C TYR A 294 -14.77 -0.98 -9.00
N ARG A 295 -15.33 -1.91 -8.23
CA ARG A 295 -16.72 -1.82 -7.74
C ARG A 295 -16.75 -1.72 -6.22
N LEU A 296 -17.41 -0.71 -5.74
CA LEU A 296 -17.80 -0.57 -4.34
C LEU A 296 -19.21 -1.11 -4.12
N SER A 297 -19.56 -1.41 -2.87
CA SER A 297 -20.97 -1.64 -2.56
C SER A 297 -21.79 -0.39 -2.90
N PRO A 298 -23.07 -0.52 -3.33
CA PRO A 298 -23.88 0.65 -3.72
C PRO A 298 -23.96 1.73 -2.63
N ALA A 299 -24.07 1.31 -1.36
CA ALA A 299 -24.09 2.23 -0.23
C ALA A 299 -22.75 2.96 -0.07
N THR A 300 -21.63 2.23 -0.10
CA THR A 300 -20.28 2.80 0.00
C THR A 300 -20.00 3.76 -1.15
N TYR A 301 -20.41 3.41 -2.37
CA TYR A 301 -20.21 4.26 -3.54
C TYR A 301 -20.96 5.61 -3.43
N ARG A 302 -22.23 5.58 -2.99
CA ARG A 302 -23.00 6.82 -2.78
C ARG A 302 -22.32 7.77 -1.78
N ILE A 303 -21.79 7.20 -0.69
CA ILE A 303 -21.04 7.96 0.33
C ILE A 303 -19.73 8.47 -0.24
N ALA A 304 -18.95 7.59 -0.88
CA ALA A 304 -17.66 7.94 -1.47
C ALA A 304 -17.78 9.08 -2.50
N ARG A 305 -18.78 9.02 -3.38
CA ARG A 305 -19.03 10.06 -4.40
C ARG A 305 -19.28 11.46 -3.80
N LEU A 306 -19.85 11.54 -2.59
CA LEU A 306 -20.09 12.82 -1.90
C LEU A 306 -18.85 13.32 -1.15
N MET A 307 -17.92 12.43 -0.78
CA MET A 307 -16.81 12.74 0.11
C MET A 307 -15.46 12.85 -0.60
N VAL A 308 -15.26 12.07 -1.67
CA VAL A 308 -13.99 12.03 -2.41
C VAL A 308 -13.93 13.20 -3.37
N LYS A 309 -12.84 13.97 -3.26
CA LYS A 309 -12.61 15.20 -4.05
C LYS A 309 -11.57 15.00 -5.17
N THR A 310 -10.91 13.85 -5.21
CA THR A 310 -9.89 13.58 -6.22
C THR A 310 -10.50 13.19 -7.56
N GLN A 311 -9.86 13.64 -8.62
CA GLN A 311 -10.24 13.30 -9.99
C GLN A 311 -9.85 11.86 -10.34
N TYR A 312 -8.80 11.32 -9.72
CA TYR A 312 -8.23 10.00 -9.98
C TYR A 312 -8.27 9.15 -8.72
N PHE A 313 -8.33 7.81 -8.89
CA PHE A 313 -8.32 6.87 -7.77
C PHE A 313 -7.22 5.80 -7.85
N SER A 314 -6.56 5.66 -9.00
CA SER A 314 -5.36 4.81 -9.11
C SER A 314 -4.10 5.60 -8.81
N LEU A 315 -3.12 4.94 -8.17
CA LEU A 315 -1.86 5.60 -7.81
C LEU A 315 -1.09 6.13 -9.03
N PRO A 316 -1.01 5.44 -10.18
CA PRO A 316 -0.36 6.01 -11.36
C PRO A 316 -0.93 7.36 -11.80
N ASN A 317 -2.26 7.48 -11.86
CA ASN A 317 -2.91 8.72 -12.28
C ASN A 317 -2.79 9.83 -11.22
N LEU A 318 -2.88 9.47 -9.93
CA LEU A 318 -2.67 10.40 -8.82
C LEU A 318 -1.24 10.97 -8.81
N LEU A 319 -0.23 10.10 -8.95
CA LEU A 319 1.18 10.50 -8.96
C LEU A 319 1.51 11.40 -10.16
N ALA A 320 0.98 11.06 -11.33
CA ALA A 320 1.17 11.84 -12.53
C ALA A 320 0.28 13.10 -12.61
N ASN A 321 -0.75 13.19 -11.78
CA ASN A 321 -1.81 14.20 -11.85
C ASN A 321 -2.43 14.32 -13.27
N ARG A 322 -2.52 13.22 -13.98
CA ARG A 322 -3.12 13.08 -15.33
C ARG A 322 -3.54 11.64 -15.61
N PRO A 323 -4.44 11.40 -16.60
CA PRO A 323 -4.88 10.05 -16.91
C PRO A 323 -3.81 9.29 -17.71
N LEU A 324 -2.95 8.53 -17.03
CA LEU A 324 -1.97 7.64 -17.64
C LEU A 324 -2.58 6.27 -17.99
N VAL A 325 -3.43 5.77 -17.09
CA VAL A 325 -4.10 4.49 -17.22
C VAL A 325 -5.61 4.66 -17.22
N LYS A 326 -6.32 3.75 -17.90
CA LYS A 326 -7.78 3.75 -17.87
C LYS A 326 -8.28 3.33 -16.49
N GLU A 327 -9.12 4.16 -15.91
CA GLU A 327 -9.87 3.89 -14.70
C GLU A 327 -11.33 3.63 -15.06
N LEU A 328 -11.90 2.55 -14.55
CA LEU A 328 -13.30 2.17 -14.71
C LEU A 328 -13.93 1.98 -13.34
N ILE A 329 -15.06 2.64 -13.08
CA ILE A 329 -15.73 2.54 -11.79
C ILE A 329 -17.21 2.21 -11.95
N GLN A 330 -17.72 1.33 -11.09
CA GLN A 330 -19.14 0.95 -11.03
C GLN A 330 -19.70 0.52 -12.40
N ASP A 331 -20.61 1.29 -12.99
CA ASP A 331 -21.30 0.97 -14.23
C ASP A 331 -20.40 1.00 -15.48
N GLU A 332 -19.24 1.67 -15.39
CA GLU A 332 -18.21 1.66 -16.44
C GLU A 332 -17.45 0.33 -16.48
N VAL A 333 -17.47 -0.44 -15.40
CA VAL A 333 -16.83 -1.77 -15.33
C VAL A 333 -17.66 -2.74 -16.12
N THR A 334 -17.35 -2.90 -17.40
CA THR A 334 -17.97 -3.88 -18.28
C THR A 334 -16.89 -4.75 -18.94
N PRO A 335 -17.19 -6.04 -19.26
CA PRO A 335 -16.27 -6.93 -19.95
C PRO A 335 -15.68 -6.32 -21.22
N ALA A 336 -16.53 -5.64 -22.01
CA ALA A 336 -16.12 -4.99 -23.25
C ALA A 336 -15.24 -3.75 -23.01
N ALA A 337 -15.48 -2.96 -21.94
CA ALA A 337 -14.66 -1.79 -21.64
C ALA A 337 -13.25 -2.20 -21.18
N ILE A 338 -13.17 -3.16 -20.26
CA ILE A 338 -11.89 -3.73 -19.80
C ILE A 338 -11.16 -4.39 -20.97
N GLY A 339 -11.86 -5.24 -21.72
CA GLY A 339 -11.26 -6.02 -22.81
C GLY A 339 -10.72 -5.15 -23.94
N ARG A 340 -11.39 -4.04 -24.31
CA ARG A 340 -10.87 -3.09 -25.31
C ARG A 340 -9.56 -2.47 -24.88
N GLU A 341 -9.43 -2.05 -23.61
CA GLU A 341 -8.17 -1.49 -23.11
C GLU A 341 -7.04 -2.52 -23.09
N VAL A 342 -7.35 -3.76 -22.72
CA VAL A 342 -6.36 -4.85 -22.74
C VAL A 342 -5.88 -5.14 -24.16
N LEU A 343 -6.78 -5.31 -25.13
CA LEU A 343 -6.37 -5.53 -26.52
C LEU A 343 -5.58 -4.35 -27.08
N ALA A 344 -5.99 -3.09 -26.80
CA ALA A 344 -5.25 -1.91 -27.21
C ALA A 344 -3.82 -1.88 -26.65
N MET A 345 -3.61 -2.31 -25.40
CA MET A 345 -2.26 -2.43 -24.81
C MET A 345 -1.42 -3.52 -25.50
N LEU A 346 -2.05 -4.62 -25.93
CA LEU A 346 -1.35 -5.71 -26.63
C LEU A 346 -1.04 -5.38 -28.09
N GLU A 347 -1.83 -4.52 -28.73
CA GLU A 347 -1.74 -4.16 -30.14
C GLU A 347 -0.90 -2.92 -30.42
N ASP A 348 -0.65 -2.07 -29.39
CA ASP A 348 0.12 -0.84 -29.52
C ASP A 348 1.40 -0.85 -28.66
N PRO A 349 2.50 -1.46 -29.13
CA PRO A 349 3.77 -1.48 -28.43
C PRO A 349 4.37 -0.08 -28.21
N GLN A 350 4.10 0.89 -29.11
CA GLN A 350 4.64 2.25 -28.98
C GLN A 350 3.98 2.97 -27.80
N ARG A 351 2.66 2.89 -27.68
CA ARG A 351 1.91 3.44 -26.55
C ARG A 351 2.37 2.82 -25.22
N THR A 352 2.56 1.51 -25.19
CA THR A 352 3.01 0.82 -23.97
C THR A 352 4.46 1.15 -23.60
N ALA A 353 5.34 1.34 -24.57
CA ALA A 353 6.71 1.78 -24.33
C ALA A 353 6.76 3.22 -23.77
N ALA A 354 6.02 4.15 -24.36
CA ALA A 354 5.93 5.53 -23.85
C ALA A 354 5.35 5.59 -22.43
N LEU A 355 4.37 4.73 -22.13
CA LEU A 355 3.83 4.61 -20.76
C LEU A 355 4.88 4.05 -19.78
N ALA A 356 5.67 3.07 -20.21
CA ALA A 356 6.73 2.49 -19.39
C ALA A 356 7.85 3.50 -19.06
N GLU A 357 8.18 4.42 -19.98
CA GLU A 357 9.12 5.52 -19.72
C GLU A 357 8.60 6.46 -18.63
N ILE A 358 7.32 6.87 -18.73
CA ILE A 358 6.69 7.72 -17.71
C ILE A 358 6.66 7.01 -16.35
N PHE A 359 6.35 5.72 -16.33
CA PHE A 359 6.40 4.91 -15.12
C PHE A 359 7.81 4.80 -14.55
N GLY A 360 8.83 4.76 -15.41
CA GLY A 360 10.24 4.80 -15.03
C GLY A 360 10.62 6.12 -14.34
N ASP A 361 10.14 7.27 -14.85
CA ASP A 361 10.36 8.57 -14.22
C ASP A 361 9.74 8.62 -12.82
N ILE A 362 8.47 8.21 -12.70
CA ILE A 362 7.78 8.16 -11.40
C ILE A 362 8.47 7.20 -10.44
N HIS A 363 8.95 6.05 -10.93
CA HIS A 363 9.69 5.09 -10.12
C HIS A 363 10.97 5.72 -9.55
N ARG A 364 11.74 6.44 -10.36
CA ARG A 364 12.95 7.15 -9.90
C ARG A 364 12.63 8.22 -8.85
N ASP A 365 11.55 8.95 -9.02
CA ASP A 365 11.09 9.96 -8.04
C ASP A 365 10.69 9.35 -6.69
N LEU A 366 10.17 8.11 -6.70
CA LEU A 366 9.76 7.39 -5.49
C LEU A 366 10.91 6.60 -4.83
N ARG A 367 11.98 6.31 -5.57
CA ARG A 367 13.16 5.60 -5.07
C ARG A 367 14.07 6.56 -4.32
N ARG A 368 13.95 6.59 -3.00
CA ARG A 368 14.65 7.53 -2.12
C ARG A 368 15.39 6.89 -0.96
N ASP A 369 15.60 5.58 -1.01
CA ASP A 369 16.07 4.82 0.15
C ASP A 369 15.15 5.06 1.37
N ALA A 370 13.87 4.74 1.18
CA ALA A 370 12.78 5.13 2.08
C ALA A 370 13.05 4.78 3.55
N ASN A 371 13.61 3.59 3.80
CA ASN A 371 13.92 3.17 5.16
C ASN A 371 15.00 4.05 5.79
N ARG A 372 16.03 4.40 5.03
CA ARG A 372 17.11 5.28 5.49
C ARG A 372 16.63 6.72 5.65
N ALA A 373 15.85 7.23 4.71
CA ALA A 373 15.27 8.57 4.79
C ALA A 373 14.31 8.72 5.99
N ALA A 374 13.55 7.67 6.31
CA ALA A 374 12.70 7.62 7.50
C ALA A 374 13.55 7.56 8.79
N ALA A 375 14.63 6.76 8.80
CA ALA A 375 15.56 6.69 9.93
C ALA A 375 16.25 8.04 10.18
N ASP A 376 16.66 8.75 9.11
CA ASP A 376 17.22 10.12 9.23
C ASP A 376 16.26 11.06 9.94
N ALA A 377 14.99 11.06 9.55
CA ALA A 377 13.98 11.93 10.15
C ALA A 377 13.73 11.59 11.63
N VAL A 378 13.72 10.32 11.99
CA VAL A 378 13.57 9.90 13.41
C VAL A 378 14.79 10.32 14.23
N LEU A 379 16.00 10.12 13.71
CA LEU A 379 17.24 10.46 14.42
C LEU A 379 17.42 11.97 14.56
N GLU A 380 17.06 12.76 13.53
CA GLU A 380 17.06 14.22 13.58
C GLU A 380 16.10 14.73 14.67
N LEU A 381 14.91 14.13 14.78
CA LEU A 381 13.91 14.50 15.78
C LEU A 381 14.32 14.10 17.20
N ALA A 382 15.01 12.95 17.35
CA ALA A 382 15.55 12.51 18.63
C ALA A 382 16.66 13.42 19.17
N GLY A 383 17.22 14.27 18.30
CA GLY A 383 18.29 15.22 18.65
C GLY A 383 19.64 14.53 18.90
N PRO A 384 20.71 15.33 19.01
CA PRO A 384 21.98 14.81 19.51
C PRO A 384 21.77 14.33 20.95
N ALA A 385 22.51 13.30 21.31
CA ALA A 385 22.55 12.83 22.70
C ALA A 385 22.89 13.99 23.62
N GLY A 386 21.97 14.36 24.49
CA GLY A 386 22.21 15.33 25.54
C GLY A 386 23.18 14.81 26.59
#